data_58464874bed96ee87b29068d338cf424
#
_entry.id   58464874bed96ee87b29068d338cf424
#
_cell.length_a   1.000
_cell.length_b   1.000
_cell.length_c   1.000
_cell.angle_alpha   90.00
_cell.angle_beta   90.00
_cell.angle_gamma   90.00
#
_symmetry.space_group_name_H-M   'P 1'
#
loop_
_entity.id
_entity.type
_entity.pdbx_description
1 polymer ?
#
loop_
_entity_poly.entity_id
_entity_poly.type
_entity_poly.pdbx_seq_one_letter_code
_entity_poly.pdbx_strand_id
1 'polypeptide(L)'
;KKPIVVINKVDKPNCRPEVVNEQVFDLMFSLDATEEQLDYKTIYGSAKQGWMSHVVTEKTDSIRPLLDTIIDEIPEPEVVDGTVQMLVTSLEYSPYVGRIAVGKVTRGSLTAGQNVTLAKRDGTLVKTKVKDLMVFEGLGKAKAERVECGEICALVGIEGFEIGDTICDFTNPEPLPPIAIDEPTMSMLFTINNSPFFGKDGKFVTSRHIKERLDRELEKNLALRVEPGQNADSFMVYGRGVLHLSVLIETMRREGYELQVGQPKVITKEIDGVKCEPVEEMTVDCPDDCAGTVIELTTRRKGQLVNMESANERTRLEFIIPSRGIIGLRSTMITATAGEAIMTHRLKDFEPWMGEIESRSVGAIIASETGTAYAYSIDKLQDRGKFFISPMEQVYCGQVIGEHTRSNDITVNVTKAKQLTNMRASGSDEKTSIAPPVIFSLEEALEYIREDEYVEVTPKSIRLRKILLSEVDRK
;
A
#
# COMPACT_ATOMS: atom_id res chain seq x y z
N LYS A 1 -5.30 -15.53 22.61
CA LYS A 1 -6.04 -16.64 21.99
C LYS A 1 -5.09 -17.81 21.81
N LYS A 2 -5.60 -19.06 21.95
CA LYS A 2 -4.84 -20.27 21.70
C LYS A 2 -4.60 -20.44 20.20
N PRO A 3 -3.35 -20.62 19.72
CA PRO A 3 -3.04 -20.83 18.31
C PRO A 3 -3.22 -22.30 17.90
N ILE A 4 -3.47 -22.54 16.61
CA ILE A 4 -3.34 -23.84 15.95
C ILE A 4 -2.27 -23.69 14.89
N VAL A 5 -1.25 -24.53 14.89
CA VAL A 5 -0.15 -24.48 13.94
C VAL A 5 -0.38 -25.47 12.81
N VAL A 6 -0.35 -25.00 11.56
CA VAL A 6 -0.53 -25.83 10.37
C VAL A 6 0.75 -25.82 9.53
N ILE A 7 1.47 -26.92 9.54
CA ILE A 7 2.69 -27.10 8.75
C ILE A 7 2.29 -27.68 7.38
N ASN A 8 2.23 -26.80 6.40
CA ASN A 8 1.83 -27.13 5.04
C ASN A 8 3.02 -27.57 4.17
N LYS A 9 2.72 -28.17 3.01
CA LYS A 9 3.69 -28.60 2.00
C LYS A 9 4.61 -29.74 2.47
N VAL A 10 4.15 -30.60 3.37
CA VAL A 10 4.93 -31.80 3.79
C VAL A 10 5.04 -32.85 2.69
N ASP A 11 4.34 -32.68 1.58
CA ASP A 11 4.48 -33.49 0.34
C ASP A 11 5.75 -33.17 -0.46
N LYS A 12 6.52 -32.15 -0.07
CA LYS A 12 7.74 -31.78 -0.78
C LYS A 12 8.94 -32.61 -0.32
N PRO A 13 9.86 -33.04 -1.22
CA PRO A 13 11.00 -33.86 -0.86
C PRO A 13 11.97 -33.21 0.13
N ASN A 14 11.99 -31.89 0.20
CA ASN A 14 12.87 -31.13 1.11
C ASN A 14 12.10 -30.54 2.31
N CYS A 15 10.95 -31.11 2.65
CA CYS A 15 10.20 -30.65 3.82
C CYS A 15 10.97 -30.98 5.12
N ARG A 16 10.90 -30.10 6.10
CA ARG A 16 11.53 -30.23 7.43
C ARG A 16 10.51 -29.88 8.52
N PRO A 17 9.43 -30.66 8.67
CA PRO A 17 8.33 -30.31 9.55
C PRO A 17 8.73 -30.20 11.02
N GLU A 18 9.66 -31.03 11.50
CA GLU A 18 10.15 -31.00 12.88
C GLU A 18 10.93 -29.71 13.17
N VAL A 19 11.86 -29.33 12.28
CA VAL A 19 12.62 -28.08 12.39
C VAL A 19 11.70 -26.87 12.35
N VAL A 20 10.68 -26.89 11.47
CA VAL A 20 9.71 -25.78 11.37
C VAL A 20 8.87 -25.67 12.64
N ASN A 21 8.47 -26.81 13.24
CA ASN A 21 7.72 -26.79 14.49
C ASN A 21 8.55 -26.22 15.65
N GLU A 22 9.83 -26.58 15.73
CA GLU A 22 10.79 -26.04 16.70
C GLU A 22 10.95 -24.51 16.51
N GLN A 23 11.14 -24.05 15.26
CA GLN A 23 11.23 -22.62 14.94
C GLN A 23 9.95 -21.84 15.31
N VAL A 24 8.77 -22.46 15.14
CA VAL A 24 7.50 -21.84 15.56
C VAL A 24 7.43 -21.74 17.09
N PHE A 25 7.88 -22.77 17.79
CA PHE A 25 7.95 -22.74 19.26
C PHE A 25 8.89 -21.65 19.76
N ASP A 26 10.10 -21.54 19.20
CA ASP A 26 11.07 -20.51 19.53
C ASP A 26 10.52 -19.10 19.23
N LEU A 27 9.81 -18.94 18.12
CA LEU A 27 9.14 -17.67 17.79
C LEU A 27 8.07 -17.32 18.83
N MET A 28 7.20 -18.25 19.18
CA MET A 28 6.16 -18.00 20.19
C MET A 28 6.77 -17.66 21.55
N PHE A 29 7.85 -18.35 21.91
CA PHE A 29 8.59 -18.07 23.14
C PHE A 29 9.21 -16.67 23.14
N SER A 30 9.82 -16.25 22.03
CA SER A 30 10.39 -14.91 21.87
C SER A 30 9.36 -13.78 21.86
N LEU A 31 8.08 -14.11 21.62
CA LEU A 31 6.94 -13.20 21.67
C LEU A 31 6.23 -13.19 23.04
N ASP A 32 6.87 -13.73 24.09
CA ASP A 32 6.31 -13.85 25.44
C ASP A 32 4.94 -14.55 25.48
N ALA A 33 4.78 -15.62 24.65
CA ALA A 33 3.55 -16.39 24.65
C ALA A 33 3.32 -17.06 26.01
N THR A 34 2.05 -17.09 26.44
CA THR A 34 1.66 -17.77 27.67
C THR A 34 1.80 -19.29 27.55
N GLU A 35 1.87 -20.03 28.68
CA GLU A 35 1.91 -21.50 28.67
C GLU A 35 0.76 -22.11 27.88
N GLU A 36 -0.45 -21.54 27.98
CA GLU A 36 -1.62 -21.96 27.20
C GLU A 36 -1.42 -21.76 25.69
N GLN A 37 -0.73 -20.70 25.28
CA GLN A 37 -0.43 -20.42 23.88
C GLN A 37 0.71 -21.29 23.35
N LEU A 38 1.65 -21.72 24.21
CA LEU A 38 2.73 -22.65 23.86
C LEU A 38 2.24 -24.11 23.77
N ASP A 39 1.12 -24.46 24.41
CA ASP A 39 0.46 -25.78 24.27
C ASP A 39 -0.47 -25.81 23.05
N TYR A 40 0.04 -25.40 21.90
CA TYR A 40 -0.71 -25.42 20.65
C TYR A 40 -0.73 -26.82 20.00
N LYS A 41 -1.80 -27.09 19.25
CA LYS A 41 -1.88 -28.29 18.40
C LYS A 41 -1.21 -28.05 17.05
N THR A 42 -0.42 -29.03 16.60
CA THR A 42 0.21 -28.99 15.29
C THR A 42 -0.46 -29.96 14.33
N ILE A 43 -0.78 -29.45 13.14
CA ILE A 43 -1.36 -30.24 12.04
C ILE A 43 -0.41 -30.19 10.85
N TYR A 44 -0.21 -31.32 10.19
CA TYR A 44 0.67 -31.47 9.06
C TYR A 44 -0.11 -31.83 7.80
N GLY A 45 0.32 -31.36 6.63
CA GLY A 45 -0.38 -31.76 5.43
C GLY A 45 0.03 -31.05 4.14
N SER A 46 -0.76 -31.27 3.12
CA SER A 46 -0.64 -30.63 1.82
C SER A 46 -1.98 -30.05 1.38
N ALA A 47 -2.13 -28.73 1.50
CA ALA A 47 -3.33 -28.04 1.04
C ALA A 47 -3.56 -28.22 -0.47
N LYS A 48 -2.47 -28.34 -1.26
CA LYS A 48 -2.56 -28.62 -2.71
C LYS A 48 -3.18 -29.99 -3.01
N GLN A 49 -2.86 -30.99 -2.18
CA GLN A 49 -3.36 -32.36 -2.32
C GLN A 49 -4.64 -32.59 -1.52
N GLY A 50 -5.11 -31.62 -0.72
CA GLY A 50 -6.37 -31.66 0.01
C GLY A 50 -6.40 -32.58 1.22
N TRP A 51 -5.24 -32.81 1.90
CA TRP A 51 -5.18 -33.66 3.08
C TRP A 51 -4.41 -33.01 4.23
N MET A 52 -4.81 -33.34 5.46
CA MET A 52 -4.19 -32.92 6.73
C MET A 52 -4.18 -34.10 7.72
N SER A 53 -3.18 -34.15 8.61
CA SER A 53 -3.00 -35.19 9.61
C SER A 53 -2.37 -34.63 10.90
N HIS A 54 -2.62 -35.27 12.02
CA HIS A 54 -1.93 -35.00 13.30
C HIS A 54 -0.52 -35.60 13.35
N VAL A 55 -0.21 -36.51 12.44
CA VAL A 55 1.07 -37.24 12.40
C VAL A 55 1.75 -36.97 11.06
N VAL A 56 3.02 -36.55 11.10
CA VAL A 56 3.81 -36.19 9.90
C VAL A 56 3.86 -37.32 8.86
N THR A 57 3.96 -38.56 9.33
CA THR A 57 4.16 -39.75 8.45
C THR A 57 2.85 -40.32 7.93
N GLU A 58 1.70 -39.88 8.42
CA GLU A 58 0.39 -40.39 8.04
C GLU A 58 -0.30 -39.46 7.05
N LYS A 59 -0.50 -39.96 5.83
CA LYS A 59 -1.29 -39.21 4.85
C LYS A 59 -2.75 -39.65 4.93
N THR A 60 -3.63 -38.69 5.20
CA THR A 60 -5.09 -38.90 5.12
C THR A 60 -5.61 -38.59 3.71
N ASP A 61 -6.90 -38.74 3.49
CA ASP A 61 -7.58 -38.44 2.22
C ASP A 61 -8.41 -37.12 2.25
N SER A 62 -8.37 -36.41 3.38
CA SER A 62 -9.16 -35.19 3.55
C SER A 62 -8.51 -34.16 4.49
N ILE A 63 -9.06 -32.94 4.50
CA ILE A 63 -8.68 -31.86 5.43
C ILE A 63 -9.43 -31.96 6.77
N ARG A 64 -10.28 -32.97 6.95
CA ARG A 64 -11.13 -33.13 8.12
C ARG A 64 -10.38 -33.07 9.46
N PRO A 65 -9.20 -33.66 9.63
CA PRO A 65 -8.44 -33.56 10.88
C PRO A 65 -8.16 -32.12 11.31
N LEU A 66 -7.92 -31.20 10.36
CA LEU A 66 -7.77 -29.77 10.66
C LEU A 66 -9.10 -29.15 11.12
N LEU A 67 -10.21 -29.49 10.45
CA LEU A 67 -11.55 -28.96 10.80
C LEU A 67 -12.00 -29.45 12.17
N ASP A 68 -11.78 -30.73 12.47
CA ASP A 68 -12.07 -31.31 13.79
C ASP A 68 -11.22 -30.63 14.87
N THR A 69 -9.93 -30.40 14.63
CA THR A 69 -9.07 -29.65 15.57
C THR A 69 -9.55 -28.22 15.82
N ILE A 70 -10.04 -27.53 14.78
CA ILE A 70 -10.62 -26.18 14.96
C ILE A 70 -11.86 -26.23 15.85
N ILE A 71 -12.71 -27.22 15.67
CA ILE A 71 -13.93 -27.40 16.49
C ILE A 71 -13.55 -27.71 17.96
N ASP A 72 -12.54 -28.53 18.18
CA ASP A 72 -12.12 -28.96 19.51
C ASP A 72 -11.35 -27.87 20.29
N GLU A 73 -10.51 -27.07 19.61
CA GLU A 73 -9.59 -26.13 20.26
C GLU A 73 -10.10 -24.68 20.29
N ILE A 74 -10.99 -24.31 19.39
CA ILE A 74 -11.51 -22.94 19.32
C ILE A 74 -12.87 -22.88 20.02
N PRO A 75 -13.01 -22.11 21.09
CA PRO A 75 -14.30 -22.01 21.81
C PRO A 75 -15.34 -21.34 20.90
N GLU A 76 -16.59 -21.75 21.12
CA GLU A 76 -17.73 -21.08 20.49
C GLU A 76 -17.81 -19.60 20.90
N PRO A 77 -18.44 -18.75 20.10
CA PRO A 77 -18.65 -17.35 20.45
C PRO A 77 -19.43 -17.21 21.76
N GLU A 78 -18.96 -16.32 22.63
CA GLU A 78 -19.69 -15.98 23.86
C GLU A 78 -21.04 -15.35 23.50
N VAL A 79 -22.12 -15.92 24.04
CA VAL A 79 -23.48 -15.41 23.85
C VAL A 79 -23.81 -14.46 25.00
N VAL A 80 -24.03 -13.20 24.68
CA VAL A 80 -24.43 -12.17 25.62
C VAL A 80 -25.88 -11.76 25.36
N ASP A 81 -26.75 -12.06 26.32
CA ASP A 81 -28.15 -11.67 26.26
C ASP A 81 -28.35 -10.18 26.54
N GLY A 82 -29.34 -9.55 25.95
CA GLY A 82 -29.69 -8.16 26.19
C GLY A 82 -30.16 -7.41 24.93
N THR A 83 -30.13 -6.08 25.03
CA THR A 83 -30.43 -5.19 23.91
C THR A 83 -29.37 -5.30 22.83
N VAL A 84 -29.79 -5.15 21.58
CA VAL A 84 -28.89 -5.34 20.43
C VAL A 84 -27.71 -4.39 20.45
N GLN A 85 -26.52 -4.93 20.19
CA GLN A 85 -25.30 -4.21 19.91
C GLN A 85 -24.55 -4.88 18.76
N MET A 86 -24.18 -4.08 17.75
CA MET A 86 -23.34 -4.50 16.64
C MET A 86 -22.40 -3.37 16.26
N LEU A 87 -21.10 -3.60 16.36
CA LEU A 87 -20.09 -2.65 15.88
C LEU A 87 -19.90 -2.81 14.38
N VAL A 88 -20.00 -1.72 13.62
CA VAL A 88 -19.70 -1.70 12.20
C VAL A 88 -18.17 -1.73 12.02
N THR A 89 -17.65 -2.85 11.52
CA THR A 89 -16.20 -3.09 11.37
C THR A 89 -15.74 -3.01 9.92
N SER A 90 -16.67 -3.16 8.97
CA SER A 90 -16.36 -3.09 7.54
C SER A 90 -17.51 -2.48 6.77
N LEU A 91 -17.20 -1.96 5.59
CA LEU A 91 -18.13 -1.35 4.66
C LEU A 91 -18.00 -2.02 3.30
N GLU A 92 -19.13 -2.42 2.74
CA GLU A 92 -19.20 -2.86 1.36
C GLU A 92 -20.13 -1.96 0.55
N TYR A 93 -20.00 -2.01 -0.75
CA TYR A 93 -20.87 -1.28 -1.66
C TYR A 93 -21.42 -2.20 -2.75
N SER A 94 -22.69 -2.05 -3.01
CA SER A 94 -23.37 -2.72 -4.12
C SER A 94 -24.10 -1.69 -4.98
N PRO A 95 -23.99 -1.73 -6.32
CA PRO A 95 -24.72 -0.82 -7.20
C PRO A 95 -26.24 -0.88 -7.06
N TYR A 96 -26.74 -1.98 -6.51
CA TYR A 96 -28.20 -2.24 -6.40
C TYR A 96 -28.81 -1.80 -5.06
N VAL A 97 -28.04 -1.92 -3.98
CA VAL A 97 -28.55 -1.68 -2.61
C VAL A 97 -27.76 -0.58 -1.87
N GLY A 98 -26.75 -0.01 -2.52
CA GLY A 98 -25.90 1.03 -1.93
C GLY A 98 -24.89 0.49 -0.92
N ARG A 99 -24.62 1.26 0.12
CA ARG A 99 -23.70 0.92 1.20
C ARG A 99 -24.26 -0.19 2.09
N ILE A 100 -23.42 -1.13 2.46
CA ILE A 100 -23.72 -2.29 3.29
C ILE A 100 -22.83 -2.25 4.51
N ALA A 101 -23.42 -2.19 5.71
CA ALA A 101 -22.67 -2.24 6.96
C ALA A 101 -22.41 -3.69 7.36
N VAL A 102 -21.13 -4.03 7.58
CA VAL A 102 -20.72 -5.37 8.01
C VAL A 102 -20.16 -5.29 9.42
N GLY A 103 -20.56 -6.22 10.27
CA GLY A 103 -20.06 -6.28 11.65
C GLY A 103 -20.48 -7.57 12.34
N LYS A 104 -19.96 -7.73 13.58
CA LYS A 104 -20.33 -8.82 14.48
C LYS A 104 -21.39 -8.34 15.46
N VAL A 105 -22.46 -9.11 15.64
CA VAL A 105 -23.42 -8.89 16.71
C VAL A 105 -22.75 -9.29 18.03
N THR A 106 -22.52 -8.33 18.90
CA THR A 106 -21.80 -8.53 20.18
C THR A 106 -22.73 -8.80 21.35
N ARG A 107 -24.00 -8.42 21.22
CA ARG A 107 -25.05 -8.65 22.23
C ARG A 107 -26.42 -8.71 21.56
N GLY A 108 -27.30 -9.52 22.10
CA GLY A 108 -28.69 -9.67 21.67
C GLY A 108 -28.83 -10.25 20.27
N SER A 109 -29.82 -9.80 19.51
CA SER A 109 -30.08 -10.28 18.14
C SER A 109 -30.59 -9.17 17.23
N LEU A 110 -30.37 -9.32 15.93
CA LEU A 110 -30.90 -8.47 14.88
C LEU A 110 -31.89 -9.21 14.03
N THR A 111 -32.97 -8.52 13.63
CA THR A 111 -34.04 -9.08 12.76
C THR A 111 -34.20 -8.17 11.54
N ALA A 112 -34.48 -8.74 10.39
CA ALA A 112 -34.85 -8.00 9.20
C ALA A 112 -36.09 -7.14 9.46
N GLY A 113 -36.08 -5.87 9.05
CA GLY A 113 -37.19 -4.95 9.31
C GLY A 113 -37.19 -4.31 10.71
N GLN A 114 -36.22 -4.62 11.58
CA GLN A 114 -36.11 -4.06 12.94
C GLN A 114 -35.77 -2.56 12.91
N ASN A 115 -36.43 -1.79 13.78
CA ASN A 115 -36.00 -0.42 14.06
C ASN A 115 -34.81 -0.44 15.01
N VAL A 116 -33.78 0.35 14.70
CA VAL A 116 -32.53 0.43 15.44
C VAL A 116 -32.07 1.87 15.56
N THR A 117 -31.13 2.14 16.44
CA THR A 117 -30.43 3.40 16.53
C THR A 117 -29.00 3.22 16.07
N LEU A 118 -28.58 4.04 15.10
CA LEU A 118 -27.18 4.19 14.72
C LEU A 118 -26.54 5.20 15.67
N ALA A 119 -25.65 4.74 16.53
CA ALA A 119 -24.82 5.58 17.38
C ALA A 119 -23.50 5.87 16.67
N LYS A 120 -23.30 7.13 16.29
CA LYS A 120 -22.09 7.59 15.61
C LYS A 120 -20.94 7.82 16.57
N ARG A 121 -19.72 7.81 16.06
CA ARG A 121 -18.49 8.05 16.84
C ARG A 121 -18.46 9.40 17.53
N ASP A 122 -19.13 10.41 16.98
CA ASP A 122 -19.27 11.76 17.57
C ASP A 122 -20.35 11.85 18.66
N GLY A 123 -21.00 10.72 19.00
CA GLY A 123 -22.10 10.65 19.96
C GLY A 123 -23.49 10.97 19.37
N THR A 124 -23.59 11.28 18.09
CA THR A 124 -24.87 11.53 17.42
C THR A 124 -25.68 10.22 17.32
N LEU A 125 -26.96 10.27 17.69
CA LEU A 125 -27.89 9.15 17.62
C LEU A 125 -28.87 9.34 16.45
N VAL A 126 -28.86 8.42 15.49
CA VAL A 126 -29.74 8.47 14.33
C VAL A 126 -30.68 7.24 14.34
N LYS A 127 -31.98 7.50 14.43
CA LYS A 127 -33.00 6.44 14.35
C LYS A 127 -33.15 5.97 12.91
N THR A 128 -33.05 4.67 12.72
CA THR A 128 -33.07 4.05 11.39
C THR A 128 -33.72 2.67 11.43
N LYS A 129 -33.77 2.00 10.28
CA LYS A 129 -34.37 0.67 10.15
C LYS A 129 -33.48 -0.24 9.32
N VAL A 130 -33.27 -1.47 9.79
CA VAL A 130 -32.63 -2.52 9.00
C VAL A 130 -33.60 -2.96 7.91
N LYS A 131 -33.26 -2.75 6.65
CA LYS A 131 -34.12 -3.12 5.52
C LYS A 131 -33.97 -4.61 5.20
N ASP A 132 -32.75 -5.04 4.94
CA ASP A 132 -32.37 -6.43 4.71
C ASP A 132 -31.22 -6.83 5.62
N LEU A 133 -31.23 -8.09 6.05
CA LEU A 133 -30.21 -8.72 6.87
C LEU A 133 -29.62 -9.89 6.09
N MET A 134 -28.29 -9.99 6.02
CA MET A 134 -27.59 -11.03 5.30
C MET A 134 -26.52 -11.68 6.18
N VAL A 135 -26.29 -12.97 5.98
CA VAL A 135 -25.19 -13.74 6.57
C VAL A 135 -24.23 -14.19 5.48
N PHE A 136 -22.99 -14.46 5.86
CA PHE A 136 -21.96 -14.95 4.94
C PHE A 136 -22.11 -16.47 4.81
N GLU A 137 -22.31 -16.96 3.59
CA GLU A 137 -22.47 -18.37 3.30
C GLU A 137 -21.62 -18.76 2.10
N GLY A 138 -20.63 -19.61 2.31
CA GLY A 138 -19.62 -19.94 1.31
C GLY A 138 -18.86 -18.70 0.82
N LEU A 139 -18.87 -18.46 -0.48
CA LEU A 139 -18.27 -17.26 -1.11
C LEU A 139 -19.28 -16.12 -1.33
N GLY A 140 -20.51 -16.27 -0.85
CA GLY A 140 -21.58 -15.31 -1.07
C GLY A 140 -22.25 -14.84 0.21
N LYS A 141 -23.43 -14.26 0.04
CA LYS A 141 -24.30 -13.83 1.13
C LYS A 141 -25.71 -14.37 0.90
N ALA A 142 -26.30 -14.88 1.96
CA ALA A 142 -27.70 -15.32 1.99
C ALA A 142 -28.53 -14.35 2.84
N LYS A 143 -29.79 -14.14 2.49
CA LYS A 143 -30.72 -13.39 3.33
C LYS A 143 -31.04 -14.19 4.58
N ALA A 144 -31.05 -13.51 5.72
CA ALA A 144 -31.45 -14.06 7.01
C ALA A 144 -32.61 -13.25 7.59
N GLU A 145 -33.54 -13.93 8.25
CA GLU A 145 -34.59 -13.24 8.98
C GLU A 145 -34.10 -12.72 10.32
N ARG A 146 -33.18 -13.46 10.97
CA ARG A 146 -32.63 -13.16 12.28
C ARG A 146 -31.14 -13.59 12.37
N VAL A 147 -30.36 -12.82 13.09
CA VAL A 147 -28.95 -13.09 13.40
C VAL A 147 -28.74 -12.90 14.89
N GLU A 148 -28.00 -13.80 15.52
CA GLU A 148 -27.81 -13.82 16.99
C GLU A 148 -26.40 -13.32 17.37
N CYS A 149 -26.22 -13.08 18.67
CA CYS A 149 -24.94 -12.72 19.26
C CYS A 149 -23.85 -13.72 18.84
N GLY A 150 -22.69 -13.21 18.48
CA GLY A 150 -21.54 -14.01 18.01
C GLY A 150 -21.41 -14.11 16.50
N GLU A 151 -22.49 -13.90 15.74
CA GLU A 151 -22.51 -14.02 14.29
C GLU A 151 -22.08 -12.72 13.59
N ILE A 152 -21.45 -12.86 12.41
CA ILE A 152 -21.10 -11.75 11.51
C ILE A 152 -22.22 -11.60 10.48
N CYS A 153 -22.74 -10.40 10.35
CA CYS A 153 -23.78 -10.10 9.40
C CYS A 153 -23.54 -8.83 8.58
N ALA A 154 -24.29 -8.69 7.52
CA ALA A 154 -24.31 -7.55 6.63
C ALA A 154 -25.70 -6.91 6.62
N LEU A 155 -25.76 -5.60 6.91
CA LEU A 155 -26.99 -4.82 7.02
C LEU A 155 -27.17 -3.90 5.81
N VAL A 156 -28.36 -3.91 5.23
CA VAL A 156 -28.75 -3.05 4.11
C VAL A 156 -29.83 -2.08 4.57
N GLY A 157 -29.81 -0.86 4.02
CA GLY A 157 -30.84 0.16 4.25
C GLY A 157 -30.53 1.13 5.40
N ILE A 158 -29.36 1.03 5.99
CA ILE A 158 -28.85 2.03 6.93
C ILE A 158 -28.02 3.04 6.15
N GLU A 159 -28.34 4.33 6.29
CA GLU A 159 -27.63 5.40 5.61
C GLU A 159 -26.71 6.18 6.56
N GLY A 160 -25.64 6.76 6.02
CA GLY A 160 -24.76 7.67 6.74
C GLY A 160 -23.93 7.00 7.86
N PHE A 161 -23.81 5.68 7.89
CA PHE A 161 -22.94 4.97 8.84
C PHE A 161 -21.48 5.00 8.38
N GLU A 162 -20.59 4.87 9.37
CA GLU A 162 -19.15 4.75 9.19
C GLU A 162 -18.60 3.55 9.98
N ILE A 163 -17.38 3.13 9.64
CA ILE A 163 -16.68 2.11 10.44
C ILE A 163 -16.42 2.67 11.85
N GLY A 164 -16.73 1.87 12.87
CA GLY A 164 -16.64 2.28 14.26
C GLY A 164 -17.94 2.82 14.84
N ASP A 165 -18.99 3.03 14.02
CA ASP A 165 -20.33 3.29 14.51
C ASP A 165 -20.95 2.02 15.09
N THR A 166 -21.88 2.18 16.02
CA THR A 166 -22.59 1.04 16.65
C THR A 166 -24.06 1.05 16.27
N ILE A 167 -24.56 -0.10 15.84
CA ILE A 167 -26.01 -0.36 15.72
C ILE A 167 -26.50 -0.81 17.08
N CYS A 168 -27.43 -0.03 17.66
CA CYS A 168 -27.96 -0.22 18.99
C CYS A 168 -29.48 -0.45 19.01
N ASP A 169 -29.99 -0.80 20.18
CA ASP A 169 -31.42 -0.82 20.44
C ASP A 169 -32.07 0.55 20.16
N PHE A 170 -33.34 0.50 19.69
CA PHE A 170 -34.05 1.71 19.26
C PHE A 170 -34.41 2.63 20.43
N THR A 171 -34.69 2.07 21.61
CA THR A 171 -35.16 2.80 22.79
C THR A 171 -34.04 3.07 23.80
N ASN A 172 -33.10 2.15 23.94
CA ASN A 172 -31.98 2.27 24.87
C ASN A 172 -30.65 2.05 24.12
N PRO A 173 -30.16 3.04 23.40
CA PRO A 173 -28.92 2.94 22.66
C PRO A 173 -27.70 2.89 23.58
N GLU A 174 -26.93 1.83 23.51
CA GLU A 174 -25.69 1.63 24.26
C GLU A 174 -24.54 1.43 23.25
N PRO A 175 -23.80 2.48 22.86
CA PRO A 175 -22.71 2.39 21.90
C PRO A 175 -21.50 1.63 22.47
N LEU A 176 -20.85 0.86 21.60
CA LEU A 176 -19.53 0.26 21.88
C LEU A 176 -18.43 1.30 21.71
N PRO A 177 -17.26 1.09 22.35
CA PRO A 177 -16.10 1.94 22.11
C PRO A 177 -15.79 2.03 20.61
N PRO A 178 -15.66 3.23 20.03
CA PRO A 178 -15.41 3.39 18.62
C PRO A 178 -14.04 2.84 18.23
N ILE A 179 -13.93 2.33 17.00
CA ILE A 179 -12.64 1.97 16.41
C ILE A 179 -11.94 3.25 16.01
N ALA A 180 -10.72 3.46 16.50
CA ALA A 180 -9.86 4.53 16.03
C ALA A 180 -9.49 4.29 14.56
N ILE A 181 -9.77 5.26 13.70
CA ILE A 181 -9.34 5.25 12.29
C ILE A 181 -8.25 6.30 12.17
N ASP A 182 -7.08 5.86 11.69
CA ASP A 182 -5.96 6.76 11.46
C ASP A 182 -6.34 7.82 10.42
N GLU A 183 -6.08 9.05 10.75
CA GLU A 183 -6.23 10.17 9.84
C GLU A 183 -5.24 10.06 8.68
N PRO A 184 -5.56 10.61 7.49
CA PRO A 184 -4.61 10.72 6.41
C PRO A 184 -3.35 11.47 6.85
N THR A 185 -2.19 10.93 6.54
CA THR A 185 -0.88 11.55 6.84
C THR A 185 -0.20 12.11 5.60
N MET A 186 -0.64 11.69 4.41
CA MET A 186 -0.06 12.09 3.14
C MET A 186 -1.09 12.60 2.16
N SER A 187 -0.66 13.50 1.28
CA SER A 187 -1.43 14.04 0.17
C SER A 187 -0.66 13.89 -1.13
N MET A 188 -1.38 13.74 -2.23
CA MET A 188 -0.83 13.67 -3.58
C MET A 188 -1.76 14.34 -4.58
N LEU A 189 -1.19 15.08 -5.52
CA LEU A 189 -1.94 15.69 -6.59
C LEU A 189 -2.22 14.65 -7.68
N PHE A 190 -3.49 14.46 -8.03
CA PHE A 190 -3.95 13.71 -9.21
C PHE A 190 -4.46 14.70 -10.25
N THR A 191 -4.03 14.56 -11.48
CA THR A 191 -4.49 15.43 -12.59
C THR A 191 -4.61 14.64 -13.89
N ILE A 192 -5.31 15.20 -14.86
CA ILE A 192 -5.37 14.61 -16.19
C ILE A 192 -3.99 14.53 -16.81
N ASN A 193 -3.76 13.54 -17.65
CA ASN A 193 -2.56 13.48 -18.47
C ASN A 193 -2.63 14.54 -19.58
N ASN A 194 -1.72 15.51 -19.56
CA ASN A 194 -1.56 16.53 -20.62
C ASN A 194 -0.25 16.37 -21.40
N SER A 195 0.34 15.17 -21.38
CA SER A 195 1.53 14.86 -22.15
C SER A 195 1.23 14.78 -23.66
N PRO A 196 2.26 14.85 -24.53
CA PRO A 196 2.10 14.58 -25.96
C PRO A 196 1.57 13.18 -26.30
N PHE A 197 1.55 12.27 -25.32
CA PHE A 197 1.02 10.91 -25.47
C PHE A 197 -0.37 10.71 -24.86
N PHE A 198 -1.03 11.80 -24.48
CA PHE A 198 -2.41 11.78 -23.98
C PHE A 198 -3.34 10.92 -24.83
N GLY A 199 -4.10 10.03 -24.20
CA GLY A 199 -5.13 9.21 -24.82
C GLY A 199 -4.63 8.08 -25.73
N LYS A 200 -3.30 7.82 -25.79
CA LYS A 200 -2.77 6.70 -26.58
C LYS A 200 -3.02 5.33 -25.96
N ASP A 201 -3.05 5.26 -24.64
CA ASP A 201 -3.11 3.99 -23.90
C ASP A 201 -4.38 3.84 -23.08
N GLY A 202 -4.88 4.93 -22.49
CA GLY A 202 -6.01 4.91 -21.58
C GLY A 202 -7.37 5.04 -22.26
N LYS A 203 -8.39 4.42 -21.65
CA LYS A 203 -9.80 4.57 -22.04
C LYS A 203 -10.46 5.75 -21.29
N PHE A 204 -10.07 5.95 -20.05
CA PHE A 204 -10.64 6.95 -19.14
C PHE A 204 -9.59 8.03 -18.88
N VAL A 205 -9.69 9.15 -19.60
CA VAL A 205 -8.63 10.17 -19.68
C VAL A 205 -9.08 11.57 -19.23
N THR A 206 -10.38 11.76 -18.97
CA THR A 206 -10.94 13.08 -18.61
C THR A 206 -11.02 13.28 -17.10
N SER A 207 -11.02 14.52 -16.65
CA SER A 207 -11.21 14.89 -15.24
C SER A 207 -12.52 14.33 -14.66
N ARG A 208 -13.58 14.28 -15.46
CA ARG A 208 -14.86 13.67 -15.07
C ARG A 208 -14.69 12.16 -14.75
N HIS A 209 -14.01 11.41 -15.59
CA HIS A 209 -13.77 9.99 -15.35
C HIS A 209 -12.97 9.77 -14.05
N ILE A 210 -11.91 10.58 -13.83
CA ILE A 210 -11.08 10.49 -12.63
C ILE A 210 -11.93 10.82 -11.39
N LYS A 211 -12.72 11.89 -11.44
CA LYS A 211 -13.61 12.28 -10.33
C LYS A 211 -14.61 11.18 -9.99
N GLU A 212 -15.35 10.68 -10.97
CA GLU A 212 -16.34 9.61 -10.77
C GLU A 212 -15.71 8.34 -10.19
N ARG A 213 -14.45 8.06 -10.54
CA ARG A 213 -13.70 6.93 -9.97
C ARG A 213 -13.28 7.17 -8.52
N LEU A 214 -12.79 8.38 -8.23
CA LEU A 214 -12.42 8.79 -6.87
C LEU A 214 -13.65 8.84 -5.96
N ASP A 215 -14.77 9.37 -6.42
CA ASP A 215 -16.04 9.39 -5.67
C ASP A 215 -16.49 7.97 -5.30
N ARG A 216 -16.40 7.01 -6.23
CA ARG A 216 -16.67 5.58 -5.95
C ARG A 216 -15.69 4.97 -4.95
N GLU A 217 -14.44 5.40 -4.94
CA GLU A 217 -13.47 4.93 -3.95
C GLU A 217 -13.79 5.45 -2.55
N LEU A 218 -14.22 6.71 -2.42
CA LEU A 218 -14.62 7.32 -1.15
C LEU A 218 -15.79 6.58 -0.48
N GLU A 219 -16.66 5.94 -1.27
CA GLU A 219 -17.77 5.15 -0.71
C GLU A 219 -17.29 3.88 0.01
N LYS A 220 -16.09 3.37 -0.32
CA LYS A 220 -15.53 2.12 0.21
C LYS A 220 -14.37 2.35 1.17
N ASN A 221 -13.67 3.47 1.05
CA ASN A 221 -12.40 3.72 1.71
C ASN A 221 -12.47 4.99 2.56
N LEU A 222 -12.77 4.82 3.85
CA LEU A 222 -12.91 5.92 4.80
C LEU A 222 -11.59 6.62 5.16
N ALA A 223 -10.46 5.98 4.88
CA ALA A 223 -9.15 6.56 5.11
C ALA A 223 -8.67 7.44 3.93
N LEU A 224 -9.48 7.51 2.88
CA LEU A 224 -9.22 8.36 1.72
C LEU A 224 -10.05 9.64 1.85
N ARG A 225 -9.45 10.78 1.51
CA ARG A 225 -10.14 12.06 1.36
C ARG A 225 -9.75 12.66 0.02
N VAL A 226 -10.69 13.28 -0.66
CA VAL A 226 -10.45 13.91 -1.97
C VAL A 226 -11.02 15.32 -1.93
N GLU A 227 -10.20 16.28 -2.34
CA GLU A 227 -10.59 17.70 -2.47
C GLU A 227 -10.30 18.18 -3.89
N PRO A 228 -11.03 19.17 -4.39
CA PRO A 228 -10.66 19.85 -5.63
C PRO A 228 -9.24 20.41 -5.52
N GLY A 229 -8.44 20.25 -6.58
CA GLY A 229 -7.13 20.87 -6.68
C GLY A 229 -7.19 22.34 -7.08
N GLN A 230 -6.04 22.92 -7.39
CA GLN A 230 -5.96 24.34 -7.81
C GLN A 230 -6.62 24.59 -9.17
N ASN A 231 -6.70 23.57 -10.01
CA ASN A 231 -7.31 23.64 -11.35
C ASN A 231 -8.52 22.70 -11.42
N ALA A 232 -9.45 22.97 -12.32
CA ALA A 232 -10.66 22.18 -12.52
C ALA A 232 -10.38 20.71 -12.89
N ASP A 233 -9.21 20.41 -13.44
CA ASP A 233 -8.78 19.09 -13.89
C ASP A 233 -7.84 18.38 -12.88
N SER A 234 -7.78 18.89 -11.65
CA SER A 234 -6.90 18.35 -10.61
C SER A 234 -7.63 18.06 -9.31
N PHE A 235 -7.15 17.05 -8.58
CA PHE A 235 -7.70 16.60 -7.31
C PHE A 235 -6.56 16.40 -6.32
N MET A 236 -6.74 16.91 -5.11
CA MET A 236 -5.85 16.59 -4.00
C MET A 236 -6.39 15.36 -3.29
N VAL A 237 -5.62 14.29 -3.30
CA VAL A 237 -6.00 13.00 -2.73
C VAL A 237 -5.16 12.76 -1.48
N TYR A 238 -5.84 12.52 -0.36
CA TYR A 238 -5.23 12.30 0.95
C TYR A 238 -5.35 10.83 1.36
N GLY A 239 -4.29 10.25 1.87
CA GLY A 239 -4.23 8.84 2.30
C GLY A 239 -3.31 8.62 3.48
N ARG A 240 -3.33 7.41 4.04
CA ARG A 240 -2.51 7.04 5.21
C ARG A 240 -1.01 6.94 4.90
N GLY A 241 -0.63 6.86 3.63
CA GLY A 241 0.77 6.73 3.22
C GLY A 241 0.92 6.50 1.73
N VAL A 242 2.17 6.46 1.26
CA VAL A 242 2.49 6.29 -0.18
C VAL A 242 1.93 4.97 -0.72
N LEU A 243 2.05 3.88 0.01
CA LEU A 243 1.54 2.56 -0.41
C LEU A 243 0.02 2.58 -0.63
N HIS A 244 -0.73 3.24 0.27
CA HIS A 244 -2.18 3.36 0.14
C HIS A 244 -2.57 4.08 -1.16
N LEU A 245 -1.89 5.19 -1.48
CA LEU A 245 -2.10 5.96 -2.70
C LEU A 245 -1.61 5.21 -3.95
N SER A 246 -0.48 4.48 -3.87
CA SER A 246 0.04 3.65 -4.97
C SER A 246 -0.91 2.54 -5.36
N VAL A 247 -1.53 1.87 -4.39
CA VAL A 247 -2.54 0.82 -4.64
C VAL A 247 -3.75 1.40 -5.37
N LEU A 248 -4.22 2.59 -4.97
CA LEU A 248 -5.31 3.27 -5.68
C LEU A 248 -4.92 3.58 -7.13
N ILE A 249 -3.76 4.18 -7.36
CA ILE A 249 -3.25 4.53 -8.70
C ILE A 249 -3.09 3.28 -9.56
N GLU A 250 -2.50 2.22 -9.02
CA GLU A 250 -2.29 0.96 -9.75
C GLU A 250 -3.63 0.28 -10.09
N THR A 251 -4.62 0.35 -9.19
CA THR A 251 -5.97 -0.15 -9.46
C THR A 251 -6.62 0.65 -10.60
N MET A 252 -6.55 1.97 -10.56
CA MET A 252 -7.04 2.83 -11.65
C MET A 252 -6.34 2.53 -12.96
N ARG A 253 -5.01 2.35 -12.94
CA ARG A 253 -4.22 1.98 -14.12
C ARG A 253 -4.72 0.68 -14.76
N ARG A 254 -4.98 -0.36 -13.97
CA ARG A 254 -5.51 -1.66 -14.42
C ARG A 254 -6.94 -1.57 -14.94
N GLU A 255 -7.73 -0.66 -14.40
CA GLU A 255 -9.09 -0.37 -14.89
C GLU A 255 -9.09 0.40 -16.22
N GLY A 256 -7.94 0.87 -16.71
CA GLY A 256 -7.80 1.57 -17.97
C GLY A 256 -7.79 3.09 -17.88
N TYR A 257 -7.54 3.64 -16.69
CA TYR A 257 -7.37 5.10 -16.49
C TYR A 257 -5.97 5.55 -16.90
N GLU A 258 -5.90 6.78 -17.39
CA GLU A 258 -4.66 7.50 -17.69
C GLU A 258 -4.68 8.82 -16.94
N LEU A 259 -3.66 9.06 -16.11
CA LEU A 259 -3.55 10.23 -15.25
C LEU A 259 -2.09 10.57 -14.99
N GLN A 260 -1.88 11.75 -14.40
CA GLN A 260 -0.58 12.16 -13.84
C GLN A 260 -0.73 12.36 -12.35
N VAL A 261 0.34 12.07 -11.63
CA VAL A 261 0.40 12.28 -10.19
C VAL A 261 1.66 13.04 -9.81
N GLY A 262 1.51 13.93 -8.84
CA GLY A 262 2.60 14.71 -8.28
C GLY A 262 3.35 13.96 -7.18
N GLN A 263 4.41 14.58 -6.68
CA GLN A 263 5.18 14.06 -5.55
C GLN A 263 4.26 13.91 -4.30
N PRO A 264 4.35 12.77 -3.57
CA PRO A 264 3.67 12.63 -2.29
C PRO A 264 4.22 13.63 -1.27
N LYS A 265 3.31 14.32 -0.56
CA LYS A 265 3.63 15.29 0.48
C LYS A 265 2.98 14.89 1.79
N VAL A 266 3.69 15.05 2.90
CA VAL A 266 3.11 14.85 4.23
C VAL A 266 2.17 16.01 4.58
N ILE A 267 1.11 15.70 5.32
CA ILE A 267 0.17 16.69 5.83
C ILE A 267 0.78 17.28 7.10
N THR A 268 0.96 18.59 7.12
CA THR A 268 1.43 19.29 8.31
C THR A 268 0.25 19.95 9.03
N LYS A 269 0.29 19.99 10.36
CA LYS A 269 -0.70 20.64 11.22
C LYS A 269 -0.02 21.72 12.06
N GLU A 270 -0.75 22.76 12.41
CA GLU A 270 -0.30 23.71 13.39
C GLU A 270 -0.92 23.37 14.75
N ILE A 271 -0.10 23.02 15.71
CA ILE A 271 -0.50 22.64 17.06
C ILE A 271 0.16 23.65 18.01
N ASP A 272 -0.63 24.37 18.78
CA ASP A 272 -0.16 25.41 19.72
C ASP A 272 0.78 26.45 19.07
N GLY A 273 0.51 26.80 17.80
CA GLY A 273 1.33 27.76 17.03
C GLY A 273 2.65 27.20 16.51
N VAL A 274 2.89 25.88 16.63
CA VAL A 274 4.06 25.18 16.12
C VAL A 274 3.67 24.31 14.93
N LYS A 275 4.43 24.42 13.84
CA LYS A 275 4.26 23.54 12.68
C LYS A 275 4.69 22.12 13.06
N CYS A 276 3.75 21.17 13.01
CA CYS A 276 3.96 19.76 13.29
C CYS A 276 3.80 18.91 12.04
N GLU A 277 4.52 17.82 12.00
CA GLU A 277 4.48 16.79 10.95
C GLU A 277 4.19 15.41 11.54
N PRO A 278 3.64 14.46 10.76
CA PRO A 278 3.42 13.10 11.23
C PRO A 278 4.76 12.39 11.42
N VAL A 279 4.89 11.73 12.56
CA VAL A 279 6.08 10.99 12.97
C VAL A 279 5.71 9.54 13.21
N GLU A 280 6.58 8.63 12.81
CA GLU A 280 6.35 7.19 12.85
C GLU A 280 7.37 6.48 13.75
N GLU A 281 6.90 5.45 14.41
CA GLU A 281 7.75 4.43 15.02
C GLU A 281 8.14 3.44 13.94
N MET A 282 9.42 3.31 13.68
CA MET A 282 9.97 2.41 12.67
C MET A 282 10.85 1.37 13.34
N THR A 283 10.62 0.11 13.04
CA THR A 283 11.47 -1.02 13.46
C THR A 283 12.14 -1.62 12.25
N VAL A 284 13.45 -1.79 12.34
CA VAL A 284 14.26 -2.46 11.32
C VAL A 284 14.99 -3.64 11.95
N ASP A 285 14.81 -4.81 11.35
CA ASP A 285 15.53 -6.03 11.67
C ASP A 285 16.51 -6.34 10.55
N CYS A 286 17.80 -6.38 10.83
CA CYS A 286 18.85 -6.57 9.84
C CYS A 286 20.02 -7.40 10.40
N PRO A 287 20.90 -7.98 9.55
CA PRO A 287 22.15 -8.58 9.99
C PRO A 287 23.04 -7.58 10.76
N ASP A 288 23.80 -8.07 11.73
CA ASP A 288 24.65 -7.22 12.60
C ASP A 288 25.64 -6.34 11.82
N ASP A 289 26.19 -6.86 10.74
CA ASP A 289 27.13 -6.14 9.88
C ASP A 289 26.48 -4.99 9.10
N CYS A 290 25.16 -5.04 8.91
CA CYS A 290 24.38 -4.00 8.22
C CYS A 290 23.85 -2.90 9.17
N ALA A 291 23.88 -3.11 10.48
CA ALA A 291 23.25 -2.21 11.47
C ALA A 291 23.77 -0.76 11.35
N GLY A 292 25.08 -0.57 11.21
CA GLY A 292 25.70 0.74 11.02
C GLY A 292 25.19 1.49 9.79
N THR A 293 25.04 0.78 8.66
CA THR A 293 24.50 1.34 7.41
C THR A 293 23.04 1.75 7.57
N VAL A 294 22.23 0.92 8.24
CA VAL A 294 20.81 1.21 8.52
C VAL A 294 20.67 2.46 9.39
N ILE A 295 21.50 2.60 10.45
CA ILE A 295 21.52 3.77 11.32
C ILE A 295 21.88 5.03 10.52
N GLU A 296 22.93 4.97 9.69
CA GLU A 296 23.35 6.10 8.86
C GLU A 296 22.24 6.55 7.90
N LEU A 297 21.63 5.62 7.14
CA LEU A 297 20.57 5.91 6.20
C LEU A 297 19.35 6.55 6.86
N THR A 298 18.99 6.05 8.04
CA THR A 298 17.85 6.54 8.82
C THR A 298 18.13 7.91 9.42
N THR A 299 19.33 8.12 9.98
CA THR A 299 19.72 9.40 10.60
C THR A 299 19.80 10.54 9.57
N ARG A 300 20.28 10.29 8.36
CA ARG A 300 20.27 11.27 7.26
C ARG A 300 18.86 11.76 6.93
N ARG A 301 17.85 10.93 7.20
CA ARG A 301 16.42 11.23 7.00
C ARG A 301 15.72 11.69 8.28
N LYS A 302 16.48 12.20 9.25
CA LYS A 302 16.00 12.71 10.55
C LYS A 302 15.42 11.64 11.48
N GLY A 303 15.67 10.35 11.23
CA GLY A 303 15.34 9.30 12.16
C GLY A 303 16.25 9.31 13.39
N GLN A 304 15.65 9.13 14.55
CA GLN A 304 16.34 9.07 15.85
C GLN A 304 16.27 7.64 16.36
N LEU A 305 17.43 7.05 16.64
CA LEU A 305 17.51 5.71 17.23
C LEU A 305 17.03 5.77 18.68
N VAL A 306 16.05 4.94 19.02
CA VAL A 306 15.45 4.83 20.37
C VAL A 306 15.97 3.60 21.10
N ASN A 307 16.04 2.47 20.38
CA ASN A 307 16.45 1.20 20.97
C ASN A 307 17.26 0.37 19.95
N MET A 308 18.15 -0.48 20.47
CA MET A 308 18.97 -1.41 19.69
C MET A 308 19.15 -2.69 20.47
N GLU A 309 18.75 -3.80 19.91
CA GLU A 309 18.88 -5.14 20.50
C GLU A 309 19.49 -6.10 19.49
N SER A 310 20.56 -6.80 19.88
CA SER A 310 21.21 -7.80 19.03
C SER A 310 20.97 -9.19 19.59
N ALA A 311 20.49 -10.10 18.75
CA ALA A 311 20.28 -11.52 19.07
C ALA A 311 20.43 -12.39 17.82
N ASN A 312 21.11 -13.51 17.94
CA ASN A 312 21.22 -14.52 16.86
C ASN A 312 21.75 -13.96 15.52
N GLU A 313 22.85 -13.18 15.57
CA GLU A 313 23.48 -12.56 14.38
C GLU A 313 22.59 -11.51 13.66
N ARG A 314 21.53 -11.08 14.31
CA ARG A 314 20.64 -10.03 13.81
C ARG A 314 20.47 -8.92 14.84
N THR A 315 20.35 -7.70 14.36
CA THR A 315 20.10 -6.51 15.19
C THR A 315 18.73 -5.93 14.85
N ARG A 316 17.92 -5.74 15.89
CA ARG A 316 16.67 -4.98 15.85
C ARG A 316 16.95 -3.55 16.26
N LEU A 317 16.58 -2.62 15.40
CA LEU A 317 16.74 -1.18 15.57
C LEU A 317 15.36 -0.52 15.59
N GLU A 318 15.10 0.30 16.60
CA GLU A 318 13.86 1.05 16.73
C GLU A 318 14.12 2.55 16.60
N PHE A 319 13.37 3.20 15.74
CA PHE A 319 13.53 4.61 15.42
C PHE A 319 12.23 5.40 15.56
N ILE A 320 12.38 6.68 15.87
CA ILE A 320 11.35 7.70 15.66
C ILE A 320 11.77 8.50 14.42
N ILE A 321 10.95 8.54 13.40
CA ILE A 321 11.27 9.15 12.11
C ILE A 321 10.07 9.91 11.54
N PRO A 322 10.25 11.12 10.95
CA PRO A 322 9.15 11.78 10.26
C PRO A 322 8.69 10.98 9.04
N SER A 323 7.38 10.90 8.79
CA SER A 323 6.79 10.10 7.70
C SER A 323 7.39 10.42 6.33
N ARG A 324 7.79 11.69 6.08
CA ARG A 324 8.50 12.07 4.85
C ARG A 324 9.90 11.46 4.73
N GLY A 325 10.53 11.08 5.86
CA GLY A 325 11.82 10.39 5.89
C GLY A 325 11.74 8.94 5.44
N ILE A 326 10.57 8.33 5.53
CA ILE A 326 10.31 6.94 5.13
C ILE A 326 10.18 6.81 3.60
N ILE A 327 9.75 7.90 2.92
CA ILE A 327 9.59 7.90 1.47
C ILE A 327 10.93 7.53 0.80
N GLY A 328 10.98 6.41 0.07
CA GLY A 328 12.19 5.90 -0.59
C GLY A 328 13.24 5.27 0.33
N LEU A 329 13.05 5.29 1.65
CA LEU A 329 14.00 4.68 2.59
C LEU A 329 14.01 3.17 2.47
N ARG A 330 12.83 2.54 2.29
CA ARG A 330 12.69 1.09 2.17
C ARG A 330 13.50 0.54 1.00
N SER A 331 13.35 1.11 -0.18
CA SER A 331 14.06 0.68 -1.40
C SER A 331 15.58 0.84 -1.23
N THR A 332 16.01 1.97 -0.65
CA THR A 332 17.42 2.24 -0.36
C THR A 332 17.98 1.23 0.66
N MET A 333 17.22 0.94 1.71
CA MET A 333 17.63 0.02 2.78
C MET A 333 17.75 -1.43 2.28
N ILE A 334 16.76 -1.90 1.51
CA ILE A 334 16.80 -3.24 0.88
C ILE A 334 18.03 -3.38 0.00
N THR A 335 18.34 -2.36 -0.81
CA THR A 335 19.53 -2.37 -1.67
C THR A 335 20.83 -2.39 -0.86
N ALA A 336 20.92 -1.57 0.19
CA ALA A 336 22.10 -1.45 1.03
C ALA A 336 22.38 -2.69 1.89
N THR A 337 21.37 -3.49 2.17
CA THR A 337 21.45 -4.73 2.97
C THR A 337 21.31 -6.00 2.13
N ALA A 338 21.49 -5.92 0.82
CA ALA A 338 21.35 -7.04 -0.12
C ALA A 338 20.01 -7.81 0.01
N GLY A 339 18.95 -7.13 0.41
CA GLY A 339 17.60 -7.70 0.58
C GLY A 339 17.31 -8.29 1.96
N GLU A 340 18.23 -8.23 2.91
CA GLU A 340 18.10 -8.91 4.20
C GLU A 340 17.42 -8.07 5.30
N ALA A 341 17.31 -6.75 5.14
CA ALA A 341 16.60 -5.92 6.10
C ALA A 341 15.08 -6.06 5.98
N ILE A 342 14.44 -6.17 7.14
CA ILE A 342 12.98 -6.14 7.27
C ILE A 342 12.62 -4.83 7.97
N MET A 343 11.81 -4.00 7.31
CA MET A 343 11.38 -2.71 7.83
C MET A 343 9.88 -2.68 8.03
N THR A 344 9.45 -2.29 9.21
CA THR A 344 8.05 -2.02 9.57
C THR A 344 7.94 -0.64 10.19
N HIS A 345 6.81 0.02 10.02
CA HIS A 345 6.57 1.33 10.59
C HIS A 345 5.07 1.55 10.86
N ARG A 346 4.76 2.41 11.82
CA ARG A 346 3.40 2.81 12.17
C ARG A 346 3.38 4.27 12.59
N LEU A 347 2.28 4.96 12.33
CA LEU A 347 2.07 6.32 12.81
C LEU A 347 2.10 6.34 14.35
N LYS A 348 2.92 7.24 14.92
CA LYS A 348 2.97 7.50 16.34
C LYS A 348 2.06 8.69 16.70
N ASP A 349 2.41 9.88 16.22
CA ASP A 349 1.71 11.14 16.51
C ASP A 349 2.21 12.24 15.57
N PHE A 350 1.72 13.47 15.78
CA PHE A 350 2.24 14.68 15.15
C PHE A 350 3.24 15.35 16.10
N GLU A 351 4.48 15.53 15.66
CA GLU A 351 5.54 16.18 16.42
C GLU A 351 6.07 17.43 15.68
N PRO A 352 6.76 18.35 16.36
CA PRO A 352 7.32 19.54 15.72
C PRO A 352 8.21 19.19 14.53
N TRP A 353 8.19 20.03 13.50
CA TRP A 353 8.95 19.88 12.27
C TRP A 353 10.43 19.63 12.53
N MET A 354 10.97 18.51 12.07
CA MET A 354 12.35 18.07 12.33
C MET A 354 13.41 18.67 11.39
N GLY A 355 13.07 19.70 10.64
CA GLY A 355 13.97 20.36 9.67
C GLY A 355 13.97 19.69 8.29
N GLU A 356 14.71 20.24 7.34
CA GLU A 356 14.73 19.74 5.96
C GLU A 356 15.41 18.37 5.85
N ILE A 357 14.89 17.53 4.97
CA ILE A 357 15.49 16.26 4.55
C ILE A 357 16.05 16.46 3.15
N GLU A 358 17.27 16.04 2.91
CA GLU A 358 17.85 16.06 1.58
C GLU A 358 17.05 15.22 0.61
N SER A 359 16.53 15.87 -0.44
CA SER A 359 15.92 15.20 -1.58
C SER A 359 17.00 14.58 -2.47
N ARG A 360 16.58 13.94 -3.58
CA ARG A 360 17.49 13.43 -4.61
C ARG A 360 18.57 14.45 -4.97
N SER A 361 19.84 14.12 -4.72
CA SER A 361 20.98 15.01 -4.94
C SER A 361 21.39 15.13 -6.42
N VAL A 362 20.97 14.16 -7.25
CA VAL A 362 21.33 14.06 -8.67
C VAL A 362 20.26 14.66 -9.57
N GLY A 363 20.68 15.29 -10.68
CA GLY A 363 19.79 15.90 -11.67
C GLY A 363 19.07 14.89 -12.56
N ALA A 364 18.20 15.39 -13.41
CA ALA A 364 17.48 14.61 -14.42
C ALA A 364 18.15 14.77 -15.80
N ILE A 365 18.10 13.71 -16.60
CA ILE A 365 18.31 13.75 -18.05
C ILE A 365 16.95 13.88 -18.72
N ILE A 366 16.73 14.94 -19.47
CA ILE A 366 15.44 15.34 -20.05
C ILE A 366 15.52 15.28 -21.57
N ALA A 367 14.50 14.69 -22.21
CA ALA A 367 14.41 14.68 -23.67
C ALA A 367 14.11 16.08 -24.22
N SER A 368 14.87 16.52 -25.21
CA SER A 368 14.68 17.82 -25.89
C SER A 368 13.60 17.79 -26.96
N GLU A 369 13.33 16.62 -27.54
CA GLU A 369 12.45 16.46 -28.70
C GLU A 369 11.56 15.23 -28.56
N THR A 370 10.44 15.23 -29.25
CA THR A 370 9.53 14.09 -29.36
C THR A 370 9.95 13.22 -30.57
N GLY A 371 10.09 11.91 -30.33
CA GLY A 371 10.47 10.96 -31.36
C GLY A 371 10.91 9.61 -30.82
N THR A 372 11.55 8.81 -31.65
CA THR A 372 12.10 7.50 -31.28
C THR A 372 13.51 7.66 -30.73
N ALA A 373 13.79 7.05 -29.59
CA ALA A 373 15.13 7.02 -29.01
C ALA A 373 16.03 6.01 -29.77
N TYR A 374 17.16 6.47 -30.28
CA TYR A 374 18.09 5.62 -31.03
C TYR A 374 19.25 5.15 -30.15
N ALA A 375 19.63 3.88 -30.32
CA ALA A 375 20.77 3.25 -29.65
C ALA A 375 22.05 4.08 -29.71
N TYR A 376 22.37 4.64 -30.90
CA TYR A 376 23.52 5.49 -31.14
C TYR A 376 23.55 6.74 -30.23
N SER A 377 22.40 7.38 -30.03
CA SER A 377 22.33 8.58 -29.19
C SER A 377 22.42 8.23 -27.71
N ILE A 378 21.80 7.14 -27.27
CA ILE A 378 21.88 6.65 -25.89
C ILE A 378 23.33 6.28 -25.55
N ASP A 379 24.01 5.54 -26.43
CA ASP A 379 25.41 5.12 -26.27
C ASP A 379 26.34 6.32 -26.03
N LYS A 380 26.22 7.38 -26.85
CA LYS A 380 27.02 8.61 -26.70
C LYS A 380 26.74 9.41 -25.43
N LEU A 381 25.59 9.18 -24.81
CA LEU A 381 25.16 9.95 -23.66
C LEU A 381 25.24 9.15 -22.34
N GLN A 382 25.52 7.85 -22.37
CA GLN A 382 25.54 7.00 -21.18
C GLN A 382 26.62 7.39 -20.15
N ASP A 383 27.69 8.06 -20.54
CA ASP A 383 28.69 8.62 -19.61
C ASP A 383 28.12 9.76 -18.76
N ARG A 384 26.99 10.34 -19.13
CA ARG A 384 26.34 11.43 -18.39
C ARG A 384 25.38 10.95 -17.30
N GLY A 385 24.99 9.66 -17.34
CA GLY A 385 24.11 9.11 -16.33
C GLY A 385 23.44 7.80 -16.72
N LYS A 386 22.46 7.37 -15.90
CA LYS A 386 21.71 6.14 -16.13
C LYS A 386 20.41 6.47 -16.83
N PHE A 387 20.10 5.71 -17.88
CA PHE A 387 18.86 5.89 -18.65
C PHE A 387 17.71 5.03 -18.12
N PHE A 388 16.47 5.54 -18.27
CA PHE A 388 15.20 4.88 -17.93
C PHE A 388 14.46 4.35 -19.16
N ILE A 389 15.00 4.59 -20.34
CA ILE A 389 14.42 4.25 -21.65
C ILE A 389 15.28 3.24 -22.39
N SER A 390 14.61 2.42 -23.18
CA SER A 390 15.27 1.47 -24.11
C SER A 390 15.46 2.09 -25.48
N PRO A 391 16.43 1.57 -26.30
CA PRO A 391 16.45 1.86 -27.73
C PRO A 391 15.12 1.53 -28.40
N MET A 392 14.73 2.33 -29.39
CA MET A 392 13.45 2.27 -30.14
C MET A 392 12.20 2.65 -29.35
N GLU A 393 12.35 3.07 -28.08
CA GLU A 393 11.24 3.60 -27.30
C GLU A 393 10.85 5.01 -27.77
N GLN A 394 9.53 5.29 -27.72
CA GLN A 394 9.00 6.62 -28.03
C GLN A 394 9.15 7.53 -26.83
N VAL A 395 9.72 8.70 -27.03
CA VAL A 395 9.90 9.74 -26.01
C VAL A 395 9.28 11.05 -26.46
N TYR A 396 9.01 11.95 -25.53
CA TYR A 396 8.52 13.29 -25.84
C TYR A 396 9.35 14.39 -25.14
N CYS A 397 9.32 15.59 -25.68
CA CYS A 397 9.98 16.75 -25.11
C CYS A 397 9.52 16.98 -23.66
N GLY A 398 10.48 17.12 -22.74
CA GLY A 398 10.21 17.29 -21.30
C GLY A 398 10.03 15.98 -20.52
N GLN A 399 10.06 14.81 -21.17
CA GLN A 399 10.12 13.52 -20.49
C GLN A 399 11.48 13.37 -19.78
N VAL A 400 11.45 12.92 -18.52
CA VAL A 400 12.65 12.53 -17.77
C VAL A 400 13.03 11.13 -18.21
N ILE A 401 14.13 11.02 -18.94
CA ILE A 401 14.60 9.78 -19.59
C ILE A 401 15.82 9.16 -18.91
N GLY A 402 16.32 9.79 -17.86
CA GLY A 402 17.46 9.28 -17.12
C GLY A 402 17.83 10.13 -15.92
N GLU A 403 18.78 9.63 -15.14
CA GLU A 403 19.40 10.27 -13.99
C GLU A 403 20.77 10.80 -14.38
N HIS A 404 21.02 12.08 -14.12
CA HIS A 404 22.31 12.70 -14.40
C HIS A 404 23.32 12.39 -13.29
N THR A 405 24.60 12.26 -13.62
CA THR A 405 25.66 12.03 -12.62
C THR A 405 25.94 13.26 -11.74
N ARG A 406 25.49 14.46 -12.14
CA ARG A 406 25.65 15.72 -11.40
C ARG A 406 24.30 16.19 -10.84
N SER A 407 24.33 17.19 -9.98
CA SER A 407 23.14 17.73 -9.31
C SER A 407 22.20 18.54 -10.22
N ASN A 408 22.70 19.05 -11.36
CA ASN A 408 21.90 19.84 -12.31
C ASN A 408 21.21 18.97 -13.35
N ASP A 409 20.03 19.41 -13.77
CA ASP A 409 19.30 18.80 -14.90
C ASP A 409 19.98 19.12 -16.22
N ILE A 410 19.95 18.21 -17.16
CA ILE A 410 20.41 18.39 -18.53
C ILE A 410 19.34 17.99 -19.54
N THR A 411 19.23 18.78 -20.61
CA THR A 411 18.34 18.47 -21.75
C THR A 411 19.19 17.90 -22.89
N VAL A 412 18.80 16.72 -23.40
CA VAL A 412 19.57 15.99 -24.40
C VAL A 412 18.66 15.52 -25.54
N ASN A 413 19.24 15.36 -26.73
CA ASN A 413 18.54 14.81 -27.86
C ASN A 413 18.88 13.33 -28.05
N VAL A 414 17.95 12.45 -27.81
CA VAL A 414 18.07 10.98 -27.98
C VAL A 414 17.47 10.48 -29.29
N THR A 415 16.86 11.39 -30.08
CA THR A 415 16.18 11.04 -31.34
C THR A 415 17.07 11.15 -32.58
N LYS A 416 18.37 11.44 -32.39
CA LYS A 416 19.33 11.53 -33.51
C LYS A 416 19.79 10.13 -33.93
N ALA A 417 19.46 9.76 -35.17
CA ALA A 417 19.99 8.56 -35.80
C ALA A 417 21.47 8.76 -36.24
N LYS A 418 22.22 7.67 -36.34
CA LYS A 418 23.54 7.68 -36.95
C LYS A 418 23.44 8.17 -38.41
N GLN A 419 24.04 9.29 -38.73
CA GLN A 419 24.12 9.71 -40.14
C GLN A 419 25.03 8.75 -40.90
N LEU A 420 24.54 8.23 -42.01
CA LEU A 420 25.33 7.44 -42.93
C LEU A 420 26.35 8.35 -43.59
N THR A 421 27.61 8.32 -43.19
CA THR A 421 28.71 8.95 -43.92
C THR A 421 29.22 7.98 -44.95
N ASN A 422 29.41 8.46 -46.21
CA ASN A 422 29.90 7.67 -47.36
C ASN A 422 31.36 7.20 -47.22
N MET A 423 32.01 7.36 -46.11
CA MET A 423 33.34 6.80 -45.83
C MET A 423 33.21 5.37 -45.32
N ARG A 424 33.52 4.40 -46.20
CA ARG A 424 33.81 3.04 -45.79
C ARG A 424 35.12 3.01 -45.00
N ALA A 425 35.04 3.20 -43.70
CA ALA A 425 36.08 2.72 -42.80
C ALA A 425 35.85 1.20 -42.63
N SER A 426 36.62 0.43 -43.38
CA SER A 426 36.71 -1.03 -43.19
C SER A 426 37.39 -1.30 -41.86
N GLY A 427 36.65 -1.77 -40.86
CA GLY A 427 37.21 -2.26 -39.62
C GLY A 427 36.57 -1.64 -38.39
N SER A 428 35.78 -2.39 -37.71
CA SER A 428 35.06 -2.27 -36.48
C SER A 428 33.67 -1.62 -36.57
N ASP A 429 32.68 -2.45 -36.82
CA ASP A 429 31.42 -2.28 -36.13
C ASP A 429 31.70 -2.46 -34.62
N GLU A 430 32.06 -1.36 -33.95
CA GLU A 430 32.04 -1.34 -32.51
C GLU A 430 30.64 -1.72 -32.08
N LYS A 431 30.53 -2.90 -31.47
CA LYS A 431 29.28 -3.35 -30.88
C LYS A 431 28.88 -2.32 -29.81
N THR A 432 27.89 -1.52 -30.10
CA THR A 432 27.31 -0.55 -29.18
C THR A 432 26.90 -1.31 -27.91
N SER A 433 27.60 -1.13 -26.82
CA SER A 433 27.28 -1.73 -25.52
C SER A 433 26.51 -0.71 -24.71
N ILE A 434 25.17 -0.84 -24.71
CA ILE A 434 24.30 0.03 -23.93
C ILE A 434 23.99 -0.66 -22.60
N ALA A 435 24.17 0.07 -21.50
CA ALA A 435 23.75 -0.40 -20.20
C ALA A 435 22.22 -0.61 -20.16
N PRO A 436 21.73 -1.67 -19.50
CA PRO A 436 20.30 -1.89 -19.37
C PRO A 436 19.63 -0.69 -18.68
N PRO A 437 18.42 -0.29 -19.12
CA PRO A 437 17.70 0.82 -18.53
C PRO A 437 17.24 0.49 -17.11
N VAL A 438 17.16 1.50 -16.25
CA VAL A 438 16.50 1.40 -14.95
C VAL A 438 14.99 1.49 -15.18
N ILE A 439 14.27 0.44 -14.81
CA ILE A 439 12.80 0.38 -14.93
C ILE A 439 12.21 0.57 -13.55
N PHE A 440 11.45 1.62 -13.36
CA PHE A 440 10.75 1.90 -12.10
C PHE A 440 9.41 1.19 -12.01
N SER A 441 9.13 0.59 -10.87
CA SER A 441 7.77 0.35 -10.41
C SER A 441 7.06 1.68 -10.14
N LEU A 442 5.73 1.65 -9.96
CA LEU A 442 4.99 2.86 -9.62
C LEU A 442 5.47 3.48 -8.30
N GLU A 443 5.72 2.66 -7.28
CA GLU A 443 6.20 3.10 -5.97
C GLU A 443 7.56 3.78 -6.10
N GLU A 444 8.52 3.14 -6.76
CA GLU A 444 9.85 3.70 -7.00
C GLU A 444 9.78 5.01 -7.80
N ALA A 445 8.88 5.12 -8.78
CA ALA A 445 8.68 6.33 -9.54
C ALA A 445 8.16 7.49 -8.68
N LEU A 446 7.18 7.21 -7.79
CA LEU A 446 6.63 8.19 -6.85
C LEU A 446 7.65 8.66 -5.81
N GLU A 447 8.54 7.77 -5.38
CA GLU A 447 9.63 8.07 -4.46
C GLU A 447 10.75 8.89 -5.13
N TYR A 448 10.97 8.66 -6.44
CA TYR A 448 12.07 9.26 -7.20
C TYR A 448 11.80 10.70 -7.63
N ILE A 449 10.56 11.08 -7.97
CA ILE A 449 10.23 12.39 -8.52
C ILE A 449 10.46 13.55 -7.54
N ARG A 450 10.79 14.72 -8.10
CA ARG A 450 10.86 16.00 -7.39
C ARG A 450 9.56 16.80 -7.51
N GLU A 451 9.49 17.92 -6.81
CA GLU A 451 8.32 18.82 -6.82
C GLU A 451 7.98 19.39 -8.21
N ASP A 452 8.98 19.51 -9.09
CA ASP A 452 8.84 19.98 -10.46
C ASP A 452 8.60 18.87 -11.50
N GLU A 453 8.31 17.66 -11.01
CA GLU A 453 8.11 16.46 -11.82
C GLU A 453 6.76 15.79 -11.55
N TYR A 454 6.23 15.11 -12.56
CA TYR A 454 5.06 14.23 -12.46
C TYR A 454 5.42 12.81 -12.87
N VAL A 455 4.69 11.85 -12.31
CA VAL A 455 4.60 10.49 -12.86
C VAL A 455 3.38 10.42 -13.76
N GLU A 456 3.60 10.17 -15.05
CA GLU A 456 2.56 9.84 -16.01
C GLU A 456 2.26 8.34 -15.90
N VAL A 457 1.02 8.02 -15.54
CA VAL A 457 0.55 6.65 -15.34
C VAL A 457 -0.47 6.31 -16.42
N THR A 458 -0.15 5.30 -17.21
CA THR A 458 -1.04 4.77 -18.24
C THR A 458 -1.20 3.25 -18.07
N PRO A 459 -2.21 2.62 -18.67
CA PRO A 459 -2.36 1.15 -18.62
C PRO A 459 -1.11 0.37 -19.03
N LYS A 460 -0.29 0.94 -19.96
CA LYS A 460 0.88 0.26 -20.52
C LYS A 460 2.22 0.76 -20.01
N SER A 461 2.29 2.00 -19.51
CA SER A 461 3.57 2.65 -19.21
C SER A 461 3.50 3.52 -17.97
N ILE A 462 4.64 3.61 -17.28
CA ILE A 462 4.93 4.58 -16.22
C ILE A 462 6.08 5.42 -16.73
N ARG A 463 5.89 6.73 -16.85
CA ARG A 463 6.90 7.66 -17.35
C ARG A 463 7.07 8.81 -16.38
N LEU A 464 8.30 9.28 -16.22
CA LEU A 464 8.62 10.47 -15.46
C LEU A 464 8.68 11.67 -16.42
N ARG A 465 8.20 12.82 -15.97
CA ARG A 465 8.25 14.04 -16.79
C ARG A 465 8.38 15.30 -15.96
N LYS A 466 8.89 16.36 -16.55
CA LYS A 466 8.81 17.69 -15.97
C LYS A 466 7.38 18.24 -16.07
N ILE A 467 6.97 19.05 -15.07
CA ILE A 467 5.67 19.76 -15.10
C ILE A 467 5.65 20.70 -16.32
N LEU A 468 6.69 21.50 -16.47
CA LEU A 468 6.91 22.36 -17.64
C LEU A 468 7.73 21.60 -18.69
N LEU A 469 7.11 21.23 -19.80
CA LEU A 469 7.74 20.40 -20.82
C LEU A 469 8.82 21.14 -21.61
N SER A 470 8.59 22.40 -21.94
CA SER A 470 9.51 23.22 -22.70
C SER A 470 10.73 23.62 -21.86
N GLU A 471 11.93 23.53 -22.43
CA GLU A 471 13.16 23.99 -21.76
C GLU A 471 13.15 25.52 -21.50
N VAL A 472 12.48 26.28 -22.37
CA VAL A 472 12.36 27.73 -22.22
C VAL A 472 11.52 28.08 -20.98
N ASP A 473 10.44 27.35 -20.76
CA ASP A 473 9.53 27.59 -19.64
C ASP A 473 10.12 27.14 -18.29
N ARG A 474 11.15 26.28 -18.32
CA ARG A 474 11.88 25.83 -17.12
C ARG A 474 13.02 26.77 -16.69
N LYS A 475 13.50 27.64 -17.58
CA LYS A 475 14.52 28.67 -17.31
C LYS A 475 13.88 29.95 -16.81
#